data_b708dc17814ca74557bccc9042d1a646
#
_entry.id   b708dc17814ca74557bccc9042d1a646
#
_cell.length_a   1.000
_cell.length_b   1.000
_cell.length_c   1.000
_cell.angle_alpha   90.00
_cell.angle_beta   90.00
_cell.angle_gamma   90.00
#
_symmetry.space_group_name_H-M   'P 1'
#
loop_
_entity.id
_entity.type
_entity.pdbx_description
1 polymer ?
#
loop_
_entity_poly.entity_id
_entity_poly.type
_entity_poly.pdbx_seq_one_letter_code
_entity_poly.pdbx_strand_id
1 'polypeptide(L)'
;MPRVDPETGEGLVTDVALKRKVRNYVGIKHGNQPPNMIYVREGSVLQEQRKPAYEGLKEGERASQEAARKFMCANFYDVRAFGAVMSTNKFNAGQVRGPVQLTFARSLNRILPMDHADHPRRT
;
A
#
# COMPACT_ATOMS: atom_id res chain seq x y z
N MET A 1 -9.82 -17.35 -5.85
CA MET A 1 -9.45 -18.62 -5.21
C MET A 1 -8.42 -18.36 -4.13
N PRO A 2 -8.64 -18.80 -2.92
CA PRO A 2 -7.66 -18.58 -1.87
C PRO A 2 -6.40 -19.42 -2.10
N ARG A 3 -5.29 -18.89 -1.63
CA ARG A 3 -4.03 -19.61 -1.67
C ARG A 3 -4.00 -20.63 -0.55
N VAL A 4 -3.46 -21.77 -0.82
CA VAL A 4 -3.41 -22.88 0.14
C VAL A 4 -2.01 -23.46 0.16
N ASP A 5 -1.51 -23.73 1.36
CA ASP A 5 -0.25 -24.41 1.52
C ASP A 5 -0.43 -25.87 1.06
N PRO A 6 0.32 -26.34 0.08
CA PRO A 6 0.11 -27.67 -0.46
C PRO A 6 0.41 -28.78 0.56
N GLU A 7 1.20 -28.52 1.58
CA GLU A 7 1.55 -29.54 2.56
C GLU A 7 0.57 -29.61 3.72
N THR A 8 0.13 -28.46 4.21
CA THR A 8 -0.73 -28.42 5.40
C THR A 8 -2.19 -28.22 5.07
N GLY A 9 -2.50 -27.69 3.90
CA GLY A 9 -3.87 -27.36 3.53
C GLY A 9 -4.38 -26.08 4.16
N GLU A 10 -3.54 -25.36 4.88
CA GLU A 10 -3.93 -24.10 5.49
C GLU A 10 -4.02 -23.00 4.45
N GLY A 11 -4.97 -22.10 4.65
CA GLY A 11 -5.10 -20.94 3.79
C GLY A 11 -4.01 -19.93 4.05
N LEU A 12 -3.58 -19.25 3.00
CA LEU A 12 -2.51 -18.25 3.08
C LEU A 12 -3.01 -16.91 2.58
N VAL A 13 -2.64 -15.86 3.31
CA VAL A 13 -2.92 -14.49 2.90
C VAL A 13 -1.61 -13.72 2.94
N THR A 14 -1.25 -13.09 1.83
CA THR A 14 0.01 -12.34 1.76
C THR A 14 -0.12 -11.01 2.47
N ASP A 15 1.03 -10.47 2.89
CA ASP A 15 1.05 -9.14 3.50
C ASP A 15 0.60 -8.07 2.51
N VAL A 16 0.89 -8.24 1.24
CA VAL A 16 0.42 -7.31 0.21
C VAL A 16 -1.10 -7.29 0.15
N ALA A 17 -1.73 -8.47 0.24
CA ALA A 17 -3.19 -8.54 0.24
C ALA A 17 -3.79 -7.86 1.46
N LEU A 18 -3.17 -8.05 2.62
CA LEU A 18 -3.63 -7.41 3.85
C LEU A 18 -3.49 -5.89 3.76
N LYS A 19 -2.35 -5.43 3.29
CA LYS A 19 -2.13 -3.99 3.13
C LYS A 19 -3.11 -3.38 2.14
N ARG A 20 -3.45 -4.09 1.08
CA ARG A 20 -4.41 -3.61 0.10
C ARG A 20 -5.77 -3.37 0.74
N LYS A 21 -6.20 -4.27 1.62
CA LYS A 21 -7.48 -4.10 2.29
C LYS A 21 -7.49 -2.85 3.17
N VAL A 22 -6.40 -2.61 3.87
CA VAL A 22 -6.28 -1.40 4.70
C VAL A 22 -6.30 -0.16 3.83
N ARG A 23 -5.54 -0.16 2.74
CA ARG A 23 -5.50 0.97 1.83
C ARG A 23 -6.88 1.26 1.22
N ASN A 24 -7.58 0.22 0.82
CA ASN A 24 -8.92 0.38 0.25
C ASN A 24 -9.89 0.98 1.26
N TYR A 25 -9.83 0.49 2.49
CA TYR A 25 -10.70 1.01 3.54
C TYR A 25 -10.42 2.50 3.80
N VAL A 26 -9.16 2.86 3.95
CA VAL A 26 -8.78 4.25 4.20
C VAL A 26 -9.19 5.14 3.03
N GLY A 27 -9.00 4.64 1.80
CA GLY A 27 -9.40 5.39 0.62
C GLY A 27 -10.89 5.66 0.58
N ILE A 28 -11.69 4.68 0.97
CA ILE A 28 -13.14 4.85 1.01
C ILE A 28 -13.53 5.80 2.14
N LYS A 29 -12.97 5.56 3.33
CA LYS A 29 -13.35 6.34 4.51
C LYS A 29 -13.01 7.82 4.37
N HIS A 30 -11.86 8.13 3.81
CA HIS A 30 -11.37 9.50 3.75
C HIS A 30 -11.43 10.12 2.36
N GLY A 31 -12.00 9.41 1.40
CA GLY A 31 -12.20 9.95 0.06
C GLY A 31 -10.90 10.27 -0.67
N ASN A 32 -9.81 9.62 -0.29
CA ASN A 32 -8.50 9.84 -0.88
C ASN A 32 -8.09 11.32 -0.85
N GLN A 33 -8.32 11.96 0.29
CA GLN A 33 -8.00 13.36 0.50
C GLN A 33 -6.88 13.50 1.52
N PRO A 34 -6.04 14.53 1.39
CA PRO A 34 -5.03 14.76 2.42
C PRO A 34 -5.69 14.95 3.78
N PRO A 35 -5.08 14.52 4.86
CA PRO A 35 -3.74 13.90 4.96
C PRO A 35 -3.74 12.38 4.80
N ASN A 36 -4.81 11.80 4.31
CA ASN A 36 -4.96 10.35 4.25
C ASN A 36 -5.15 9.84 2.82
N MET A 37 -4.37 10.37 1.91
CA MET A 37 -4.34 9.85 0.55
C MET A 37 -3.62 8.51 0.52
N ILE A 38 -3.82 7.77 -0.53
CA ILE A 38 -3.16 6.47 -0.72
C ILE A 38 -2.15 6.58 -1.85
N TYR A 39 -0.89 6.25 -1.54
CA TYR A 39 0.21 6.31 -2.49
C TYR A 39 0.16 5.12 -3.45
N VAL A 40 0.02 3.90 -2.92
CA VAL A 40 -0.02 2.70 -3.74
C VAL A 40 -1.47 2.40 -4.07
N ARG A 41 -1.88 2.80 -5.27
CA ARG A 41 -3.24 2.59 -5.76
C ARG A 41 -3.19 1.86 -7.09
N GLU A 42 -4.20 1.03 -7.30
CA GLU A 42 -4.33 0.34 -8.56
C GLU A 42 -4.51 1.35 -9.68
N GLY A 43 -3.77 1.13 -10.76
CA GLY A 43 -3.86 2.02 -11.92
C GLY A 43 -3.09 3.32 -11.80
N SER A 44 -2.43 3.56 -10.67
CA SER A 44 -1.64 4.79 -10.52
C SER A 44 -0.19 4.55 -10.90
N VAL A 45 0.47 5.61 -11.33
CA VAL A 45 1.91 5.60 -11.57
C VAL A 45 2.57 6.24 -10.35
N LEU A 46 3.39 5.48 -9.65
CA LEU A 46 3.94 5.93 -8.38
C LEU A 46 4.75 7.21 -8.50
N GLN A 47 5.52 7.35 -9.56
CA GLN A 47 6.30 8.57 -9.77
C GLN A 47 5.40 9.80 -9.92
N GLU A 48 4.25 9.63 -10.55
CA GLU A 48 3.31 10.73 -10.72
C GLU A 48 2.70 11.14 -9.38
N GLN A 49 2.53 10.20 -8.48
CA GLN A 49 2.02 10.51 -7.15
C GLN A 49 3.01 11.35 -6.35
N ARG A 50 4.30 11.28 -6.67
CA ARG A 50 5.33 12.05 -5.97
C ARG A 50 5.56 13.42 -6.57
N LYS A 51 5.09 13.63 -7.78
CA LYS A 51 5.33 14.89 -8.49
C LYS A 51 4.92 16.12 -7.70
N PRO A 52 3.74 16.15 -7.06
CA PRO A 52 3.35 17.36 -6.31
C PRO A 52 4.32 17.72 -5.19
N ALA A 53 5.06 16.75 -4.65
CA ALA A 53 6.01 17.03 -3.59
C ALA A 53 7.16 17.93 -4.05
N TYR A 54 7.39 18.01 -5.35
CA TYR A 54 8.47 18.80 -5.90
C TYR A 54 7.99 20.13 -6.48
N GLU A 55 6.71 20.34 -6.57
CA GLU A 55 6.20 21.58 -7.14
C GLU A 55 6.50 22.74 -6.21
N GLY A 56 7.09 23.77 -6.76
CA GLY A 56 7.46 24.94 -5.99
C GLY A 56 8.80 24.85 -5.29
N LEU A 57 9.43 23.70 -5.28
CA LEU A 57 10.73 23.56 -4.65
C LEU A 57 11.83 24.03 -5.61
N LYS A 58 12.73 24.85 -5.10
CA LYS A 58 13.83 25.39 -5.88
C LYS A 58 15.18 25.17 -5.23
N GLU A 59 15.18 24.45 -4.14
CA GLU A 59 16.38 24.20 -3.38
C GLU A 59 17.23 23.13 -4.03
N GLY A 60 18.41 22.93 -3.52
CA GLY A 60 19.28 21.89 -4.00
C GLY A 60 18.66 20.51 -3.86
N GLU A 61 19.24 19.57 -4.59
CA GLU A 61 18.67 18.23 -4.70
C GLU A 61 18.43 17.58 -3.34
N ARG A 62 19.38 17.73 -2.43
CA ARG A 62 19.25 17.09 -1.12
C ARG A 62 18.11 17.66 -0.30
N ALA A 63 17.99 18.98 -0.31
CA ALA A 63 16.90 19.63 0.40
C ALA A 63 15.56 19.24 -0.19
N SER A 64 15.52 19.13 -1.52
CA SER A 64 14.29 18.73 -2.21
C SER A 64 13.87 17.32 -1.83
N GLN A 65 14.82 16.42 -1.67
CA GLN A 65 14.51 15.05 -1.30
C GLN A 65 13.90 14.98 0.09
N GLU A 66 14.47 15.71 1.05
CA GLU A 66 13.92 15.70 2.40
C GLU A 66 12.56 16.35 2.46
N ALA A 67 12.40 17.46 1.76
CA ALA A 67 11.11 18.14 1.71
C ALA A 67 10.05 17.26 1.05
N ALA A 68 10.44 16.54 -0.01
CA ALA A 68 9.53 15.64 -0.69
C ALA A 68 9.10 14.48 0.21
N ARG A 69 10.04 13.95 0.98
CA ARG A 69 9.72 12.87 1.92
C ARG A 69 8.72 13.34 2.97
N LYS A 70 8.92 14.54 3.51
CA LYS A 70 8.01 15.10 4.48
C LYS A 70 6.62 15.32 3.88
N PHE A 71 6.59 15.79 2.65
CA PHE A 71 5.32 15.98 1.94
C PHE A 71 4.57 14.65 1.80
N MET A 72 5.29 13.61 1.40
CA MET A 72 4.66 12.29 1.22
C MET A 72 4.15 11.76 2.55
N CYS A 73 4.91 11.91 3.62
CA CYS A 73 4.44 11.47 4.93
C CYS A 73 3.23 12.28 5.39
N ALA A 74 3.21 13.57 5.12
CA ALA A 74 2.13 14.42 5.58
C ALA A 74 0.82 14.15 4.87
N ASN A 75 0.87 13.69 3.62
CA ASN A 75 -0.32 13.58 2.78
C ASN A 75 -0.78 12.16 2.49
N PHE A 76 0.06 11.16 2.72
CA PHE A 76 -0.25 9.79 2.34
C PHE A 76 -0.25 8.88 3.56
N TYR A 77 -1.40 8.32 3.85
CA TYR A 77 -1.57 7.43 4.99
C TYR A 77 -0.68 6.20 4.91
N ASP A 78 -0.67 5.54 3.75
CA ASP A 78 0.08 4.29 3.64
C ASP A 78 1.58 4.50 3.67
N VAL A 79 2.07 5.65 3.26
CA VAL A 79 3.48 5.98 3.42
C VAL A 79 3.82 6.10 4.90
N ARG A 80 2.97 6.76 5.69
CA ARG A 80 3.20 6.87 7.13
C ARG A 80 3.12 5.53 7.84
N ALA A 81 2.11 4.73 7.49
CA ALA A 81 1.85 3.49 8.21
C ALA A 81 2.79 2.36 7.84
N PHE A 82 2.94 2.13 6.55
CA PHE A 82 3.71 0.98 6.06
C PHE A 82 5.11 1.33 5.58
N GLY A 83 5.36 2.60 5.35
CA GLY A 83 6.61 3.02 4.75
C GLY A 83 6.59 2.87 3.25
N ALA A 84 7.62 3.38 2.60
CA ALA A 84 7.74 3.27 1.15
C ALA A 84 9.17 3.55 0.73
N VAL A 85 9.58 2.92 -0.36
CA VAL A 85 10.85 3.22 -1.00
C VAL A 85 10.55 4.09 -2.22
N MET A 86 10.98 5.33 -2.15
CA MET A 86 10.69 6.32 -3.19
C MET A 86 11.97 6.91 -3.77
N SER A 87 13.05 6.15 -3.68
CA SER A 87 14.37 6.56 -4.16
C SER A 87 14.53 6.15 -5.61
N THR A 88 14.10 7.01 -6.51
CA THR A 88 14.23 6.77 -7.94
C THR A 88 14.90 7.98 -8.58
N ASN A 89 15.25 7.86 -9.85
CA ASN A 89 15.89 8.95 -10.56
C ASN A 89 14.99 10.18 -10.72
N LYS A 90 13.68 9.96 -10.73
CA LYS A 90 12.74 11.04 -10.97
C LYS A 90 11.87 11.22 -9.75
N PHE A 91 11.74 12.46 -9.27
CA PHE A 91 10.95 12.78 -8.09
C PHE A 91 11.33 11.91 -6.90
N ASN A 92 12.62 11.91 -6.59
CA ASN A 92 13.16 11.09 -5.51
C ASN A 92 12.71 11.65 -4.16
N ALA A 93 11.92 10.86 -3.42
CA ALA A 93 11.44 11.25 -2.10
C ALA A 93 12.06 10.40 -0.99
N GLY A 94 13.12 9.67 -1.31
CA GLY A 94 13.86 8.91 -0.33
C GLY A 94 13.13 7.65 0.13
N GLN A 95 13.28 7.34 1.38
CA GLN A 95 12.77 6.11 1.95
C GLN A 95 12.13 6.41 3.29
N VAL A 96 10.98 5.79 3.54
CA VAL A 96 10.28 5.93 4.82
C VAL A 96 10.07 4.53 5.39
N ARG A 97 10.38 4.37 6.67
CA ARG A 97 10.06 3.16 7.40
C ARG A 97 8.80 3.40 8.20
N GLY A 98 7.80 2.55 7.99
CA GLY A 98 6.56 2.70 8.73
C GLY A 98 6.55 1.87 10.00
N PRO A 99 5.79 2.28 11.00
CA PRO A 99 5.68 1.52 12.24
C PRO A 99 4.85 0.25 12.12
N VAL A 100 4.05 0.12 11.08
CA VAL A 100 3.18 -1.05 10.91
C VAL A 100 3.82 -2.01 9.94
N GLN A 101 4.14 -3.20 10.43
CA GLN A 101 4.75 -4.26 9.62
C GLN A 101 3.83 -5.46 9.66
N LEU A 102 3.46 -5.95 8.50
CA LEU A 102 2.59 -7.11 8.38
C LEU A 102 3.35 -8.25 7.71
N THR A 103 3.11 -9.45 8.20
CA THR A 103 3.62 -10.65 7.55
C THR A 103 2.43 -11.36 6.90
N PHE A 104 2.73 -12.39 6.11
CA PHE A 104 1.64 -13.20 5.59
C PHE A 104 0.93 -13.91 6.74
N ALA A 105 -0.31 -14.30 6.52
CA ALA A 105 -1.13 -14.95 7.53
C ALA A 105 -1.54 -16.34 7.07
N ARG A 106 -1.82 -17.20 8.04
CA ARG A 106 -2.28 -18.57 7.80
C ARG A 106 -3.60 -18.77 8.51
N SER A 107 -4.46 -19.59 7.91
CA SER A 107 -5.68 -19.98 8.61
C SER A 107 -5.32 -20.97 9.74
N LEU A 108 -6.15 -20.99 10.76
CA LEU A 108 -5.95 -21.92 11.88
C LEU A 108 -6.26 -23.36 11.48
N ASN A 109 -7.25 -23.51 10.63
CA ASN A 109 -7.68 -24.83 10.18
C ASN A 109 -7.41 -24.98 8.69
N ARG A 110 -7.37 -26.22 8.23
CA ARG A 110 -7.30 -26.48 6.81
C ARG A 110 -8.52 -25.89 6.13
N ILE A 111 -8.34 -25.39 4.94
CA ILE A 111 -9.44 -24.93 4.13
C ILE A 111 -9.53 -25.77 2.87
N LEU A 112 -10.70 -25.76 2.29
CA LEU A 112 -10.96 -26.51 1.10
C LEU A 112 -11.49 -25.55 0.05
N PRO A 113 -10.59 -24.98 -0.76
CA PRO A 113 -11.06 -24.03 -1.77
C PRO A 113 -11.96 -24.75 -2.76
N MET A 114 -13.11 -24.18 -3.01
CA MET A 114 -14.08 -24.74 -3.95
C MET A 114 -14.49 -23.68 -4.93
N ASP A 115 -14.60 -24.07 -6.17
CA ASP A 115 -15.03 -23.16 -7.21
C ASP A 115 -16.56 -23.20 -7.28
N HIS A 116 -17.18 -22.14 -6.78
CA HIS A 116 -18.63 -22.03 -6.74
C HIS A 116 -19.11 -20.94 -7.68
N ALA A 117 -18.53 -20.88 -8.83
CA ALA A 117 -18.87 -19.84 -9.78
C ALA A 117 -20.35 -19.89 -10.15
N ASP A 118 -20.97 -21.04 -10.05
CA ASP A 118 -22.38 -21.23 -10.32
C ASP A 118 -23.26 -20.94 -9.12
N HIS A 119 -22.68 -20.58 -7.99
CA HIS A 119 -23.44 -20.31 -6.79
C HIS A 119 -23.54 -18.86 -6.63
N PRO A 120 -24.56 -18.36 -7.06
CA PRO A 120 -24.64 -16.97 -6.85
C PRO A 120 -24.77 -16.72 -5.42
N ARG A 121 -24.62 -16.86 -4.83
CA ARG A 121 -24.63 -16.49 -3.75
C ARG A 121 -25.02 -16.78 -2.83
N ARG A 122 -24.92 -16.93 -2.44
CA ARG A 122 -25.14 -17.28 -1.50
C ARG A 122 -25.29 -16.38 -0.74
N THR A 123 -25.77 -16.05 -0.41
CA THR A 123 -26.01 -15.08 0.30
C THR A 123 -25.72 -15.03 1.36
#